data_e4488d7a552c88963cbb1fc7e1cdd106
#
_entry.id   e4488d7a552c88963cbb1fc7e1cdd106
#
_cell.length_a   1.000
_cell.length_b   1.000
_cell.length_c   1.000
_cell.angle_alpha   90.00
_cell.angle_beta   90.00
_cell.angle_gamma   90.00
#
_symmetry.space_group_name_H-M   'P 1'
#
loop_
_entity.id
_entity.type
_entity.pdbx_description
1 polymer ?
#
loop_
_entity_poly.entity_id
_entity_poly.type
_entity_poly.pdbx_seq_one_letter_code
_entity_poly.pdbx_strand_id
1 'polypeptide(L)'
;MKEDLLKIIEYYGLTNQLKKLSEEIYELQEAILLDEGSIECYDHILEEYADVQVILSQIEEYFELDQNKLVEMQSFKINRTLERIKNETSTI
;
A
#
# COMPACT_ATOMS: atom_id res chain seq x y z
N MET A 1 -13.85 5.18 -11.99
CA MET A 1 -12.87 5.16 -10.87
C MET A 1 -11.61 5.95 -11.16
N LYS A 2 -11.02 5.77 -12.33
CA LYS A 2 -9.78 6.49 -12.70
C LYS A 2 -9.95 8.01 -12.64
N GLU A 3 -11.02 8.52 -13.21
CA GLU A 3 -11.30 9.95 -13.24
C GLU A 3 -11.53 10.52 -11.84
N ASP A 4 -12.17 9.75 -10.98
CA ASP A 4 -12.40 10.14 -9.59
C ASP A 4 -11.08 10.25 -8.80
N LEU A 5 -10.18 9.28 -9.01
CA LEU A 5 -8.86 9.28 -8.37
C LEU A 5 -8.03 10.49 -8.79
N LEU A 6 -8.02 10.81 -10.09
CA LEU A 6 -7.31 11.98 -10.61
C LEU A 6 -7.93 13.27 -10.07
N LYS A 7 -9.25 13.35 -9.99
CA LYS A 7 -9.94 14.51 -9.45
C LYS A 7 -9.54 14.80 -8.01
N ILE A 8 -9.41 13.75 -7.19
CA ILE A 8 -9.02 13.90 -5.78
C ILE A 8 -7.60 14.43 -5.65
N ILE A 9 -6.64 13.79 -6.32
CA ILE A 9 -5.23 14.19 -6.20
C ILE A 9 -4.98 15.56 -6.83
N GLU A 10 -5.69 15.91 -7.88
CA GLU A 10 -5.58 17.23 -8.49
C GLU A 10 -6.16 18.33 -7.58
N TYR A 11 -7.23 18.02 -6.88
CA TYR A 11 -7.86 18.98 -5.97
C TYR A 11 -6.97 19.30 -4.76
N TYR A 12 -6.49 18.25 -4.08
CA TYR A 12 -5.70 18.41 -2.86
C TYR A 12 -4.22 18.67 -3.12
N GLY A 13 -3.72 18.21 -4.27
CA GLY A 13 -2.32 18.31 -4.64
C GLY A 13 -1.49 17.12 -4.19
N LEU A 14 -0.48 16.79 -4.97
CA LEU A 14 0.38 15.62 -4.73
C LEU A 14 1.04 15.69 -3.34
N THR A 15 1.61 16.84 -2.98
CA THR A 15 2.31 16.98 -1.69
C THR A 15 1.38 16.70 -0.51
N ASN A 16 0.16 17.22 -0.55
CA ASN A 16 -0.81 16.98 0.51
C ASN A 16 -1.24 15.52 0.58
N GLN A 17 -1.42 14.87 -0.56
CA GLN A 17 -1.78 13.46 -0.60
C GLN A 17 -0.63 12.57 -0.12
N LEU A 18 0.62 12.94 -0.34
CA LEU A 18 1.77 12.22 0.22
C LEU A 18 1.84 12.33 1.73
N LYS A 19 1.52 13.52 2.27
CA LYS A 19 1.43 13.72 3.73
C LYS A 19 0.32 12.85 4.32
N LYS A 20 -0.82 12.83 3.65
CA LYS A 20 -1.95 12.00 4.07
C LYS A 20 -1.60 10.52 4.01
N LEU A 21 -0.86 10.09 2.98
CA LEU A 21 -0.39 8.70 2.87
C LEU A 21 0.42 8.30 4.10
N SER A 22 1.33 9.15 4.56
CA SER A 22 2.12 8.87 5.76
C SER A 22 1.23 8.70 7.00
N GLU A 23 0.21 9.54 7.14
CA GLU A 23 -0.74 9.45 8.24
C GLU A 23 -1.54 8.14 8.19
N GLU A 24 -2.05 7.80 7.00
CA GLU A 24 -2.84 6.57 6.82
C GLU A 24 -2.01 5.31 7.03
N ILE A 25 -0.75 5.31 6.61
CA ILE A 25 0.17 4.18 6.86
C ILE A 25 0.38 4.01 8.36
N TYR A 26 0.57 5.09 9.10
CA TYR A 26 0.73 5.05 10.54
C TYR A 26 -0.53 4.48 11.22
N GLU A 27 -1.71 4.93 10.80
CA GLU A 27 -2.98 4.43 11.33
C GLU A 27 -3.18 2.94 11.03
N LEU A 28 -2.78 2.49 9.83
CA LEU A 28 -2.82 1.07 9.49
C LEU A 28 -1.89 0.26 10.39
N GLN A 29 -0.69 0.76 10.61
CA GLN A 29 0.28 0.09 11.49
C GLN A 29 -0.27 -0.02 12.91
N GLU A 30 -0.88 1.03 13.44
CA GLU A 30 -1.51 0.99 14.76
C GLU A 30 -2.65 -0.03 14.81
N ALA A 31 -3.52 -0.03 13.80
CA ALA A 31 -4.64 -0.97 13.74
C ALA A 31 -4.16 -2.42 13.77
N ILE A 32 -3.07 -2.72 13.08
CA ILE A 32 -2.49 -4.07 13.06
C ILE A 32 -1.84 -4.41 14.42
N LEU A 33 -1.10 -3.47 14.98
CA LEU A 33 -0.42 -3.68 16.27
C LEU A 33 -1.41 -3.88 17.43
N LEU A 34 -2.59 -3.28 17.34
CA LEU A 34 -3.63 -3.37 18.37
C LEU A 34 -4.63 -4.49 18.10
N ASP A 35 -4.38 -5.32 17.09
CA ASP A 35 -5.27 -6.42 16.73
C ASP A 35 -5.32 -7.48 17.83
N GLU A 36 -6.52 -7.74 18.33
CA GLU A 36 -6.79 -8.75 19.35
C GLU A 36 -7.60 -9.92 18.81
N GLY A 37 -7.74 -10.00 17.48
CA GLY A 37 -8.44 -11.09 16.82
C GLY A 37 -9.95 -10.94 16.80
N SER A 38 -10.50 -9.78 17.16
CA SER A 38 -11.94 -9.54 17.12
C SER A 38 -12.39 -9.11 15.72
N ILE A 39 -13.70 -9.16 15.49
CA ILE A 39 -14.31 -8.69 14.24
C ILE A 39 -14.10 -7.18 14.11
N GLU A 40 -14.23 -6.45 15.19
CA GLU A 40 -14.03 -5.00 15.22
C GLU A 40 -12.60 -4.61 14.82
N CYS A 41 -11.61 -5.35 15.30
CA CYS A 41 -10.21 -5.13 14.91
C CYS A 41 -9.99 -5.44 13.44
N TYR A 42 -10.57 -6.52 12.92
CA TYR A 42 -10.49 -6.86 11.52
C TYR A 42 -11.10 -5.76 10.63
N ASP A 43 -12.29 -5.30 10.98
CA ASP A 43 -12.97 -4.24 10.24
C ASP A 43 -12.17 -2.94 10.25
N HIS A 44 -11.53 -2.63 11.38
CA HIS A 44 -10.68 -1.45 11.51
C HIS A 44 -9.46 -1.55 10.62
N ILE A 45 -8.82 -2.72 10.57
CA ILE A 45 -7.68 -2.97 9.67
C ILE A 45 -8.10 -2.81 8.20
N LEU A 46 -9.26 -3.36 7.85
CA LEU A 46 -9.81 -3.23 6.48
C LEU A 46 -10.00 -1.77 6.11
N GLU A 47 -10.59 -0.98 7.01
CA GLU A 47 -10.84 0.44 6.78
C GLU A 47 -9.55 1.20 6.55
N GLU A 48 -8.56 1.03 7.43
CA GLU A 48 -7.28 1.72 7.32
C GLU A 48 -6.49 1.26 6.08
N TYR A 49 -6.56 -0.02 5.76
CA TYR A 49 -5.93 -0.55 4.55
C TYR A 49 -6.53 0.08 3.29
N ALA A 50 -7.86 0.19 3.26
CA ALA A 50 -8.56 0.82 2.13
C ALA A 50 -8.15 2.28 1.95
N ASP A 51 -7.98 3.03 3.05
CA ASP A 51 -7.53 4.43 2.99
C ASP A 51 -6.15 4.53 2.33
N VAL A 52 -5.22 3.65 2.68
CA VAL A 52 -3.90 3.61 2.07
C VAL A 52 -4.00 3.26 0.58
N GLN A 53 -4.79 2.25 0.23
CA GLN A 53 -4.96 1.83 -1.16
C GLN A 53 -5.51 2.94 -2.05
N VAL A 54 -6.46 3.72 -1.55
CA VAL A 54 -7.04 4.82 -2.33
C VAL A 54 -5.97 5.83 -2.72
N ILE A 55 -5.09 6.19 -1.79
CA ILE A 55 -4.02 7.14 -2.10
C ILE A 55 -2.99 6.52 -3.05
N LEU A 56 -2.61 5.25 -2.84
CA LEU A 56 -1.70 4.56 -3.76
C LEU A 56 -2.28 4.50 -5.17
N SER A 57 -3.58 4.25 -5.28
CA SER A 57 -4.27 4.23 -6.57
C SER A 57 -4.27 5.60 -7.25
N GLN A 58 -4.41 6.69 -6.47
CA GLN A 58 -4.28 8.05 -6.99
C GLN A 58 -2.90 8.28 -7.58
N ILE A 59 -1.85 7.83 -6.89
CA ILE A 59 -0.46 7.95 -7.35
C ILE A 59 -0.25 7.18 -8.65
N GLU A 60 -0.78 5.96 -8.73
CA GLU A 60 -0.68 5.13 -9.94
C GLU A 60 -1.29 5.84 -11.15
N GLU A 61 -2.45 6.47 -10.97
CA GLU A 61 -3.10 7.21 -12.05
C GLU A 61 -2.38 8.52 -12.36
N TYR A 62 -1.92 9.23 -11.35
CA TYR A 62 -1.23 10.50 -11.52
C TYR A 62 0.06 10.36 -12.33
N PHE A 63 0.82 9.31 -12.07
CA PHE A 63 2.08 9.04 -12.78
C PHE A 63 1.90 8.08 -13.96
N GLU A 64 0.66 7.65 -14.23
CA GLU A 64 0.37 6.70 -15.32
C GLU A 64 1.28 5.47 -15.26
N LEU A 65 1.40 4.88 -14.07
CA LEU A 65 2.25 3.71 -13.89
C LEU A 65 1.74 2.54 -14.72
N ASP A 66 2.64 1.93 -15.49
CA ASP A 66 2.33 0.76 -16.32
C ASP A 66 2.03 -0.44 -15.42
N GLN A 67 0.79 -0.92 -15.43
CA GLN A 67 0.36 -2.01 -14.55
C GLN A 67 1.08 -3.32 -14.84
N ASN A 68 1.38 -3.61 -16.10
CA ASN A 68 2.10 -4.82 -16.46
C ASN A 68 3.53 -4.79 -15.92
N LYS A 69 4.20 -3.65 -16.05
CA LYS A 69 5.54 -3.47 -15.51
C LYS A 69 5.54 -3.51 -13.99
N LEU A 70 4.49 -2.98 -13.37
CA LEU A 70 4.36 -3.00 -11.92
C LEU A 70 4.26 -4.44 -11.41
N VAL A 71 3.44 -5.27 -12.05
CA VAL A 71 3.30 -6.68 -11.70
C VAL A 71 4.63 -7.44 -11.89
N GLU A 72 5.33 -7.19 -12.99
CA GLU A 72 6.64 -7.79 -13.25
C GLU A 72 7.64 -7.41 -12.15
N MET A 73 7.65 -6.15 -11.75
CA MET A 73 8.56 -5.66 -10.71
C MET A 73 8.22 -6.28 -9.36
N GLN A 74 6.94 -6.40 -9.04
CA GLN A 74 6.48 -7.07 -7.81
C GLN A 74 6.94 -8.52 -7.78
N SER A 75 6.77 -9.24 -8.88
CA SER A 75 7.21 -10.65 -9.01
C SER A 75 8.71 -10.78 -8.83
N PHE A 76 9.47 -9.88 -9.43
CA PHE A 76 10.93 -9.88 -9.28
C PHE A 76 11.33 -9.69 -7.82
N LYS A 77 10.71 -8.73 -7.13
CA LYS A 77 11.03 -8.43 -5.73
C LYS A 77 10.65 -9.57 -4.78
N ILE A 78 9.51 -10.22 -5.05
CA ILE A 78 9.07 -11.38 -4.28
C ILE A 78 10.09 -12.51 -4.44
N ASN A 79 10.46 -12.83 -5.67
CA ASN A 79 11.42 -13.91 -5.94
C ASN A 79 12.78 -13.62 -5.32
N ARG A 80 13.23 -12.38 -5.38
CA ARG A 80 14.49 -11.96 -4.76
C ARG A 80 14.46 -12.16 -3.24
N THR A 81 13.35 -11.83 -2.62
CA THR A 81 13.17 -12.01 -1.18
C THR A 81 13.16 -13.49 -0.81
N LEU A 82 12.46 -14.31 -1.59
CA LEU A 82 12.43 -15.76 -1.38
C LEU A 82 13.83 -16.37 -1.50
N GLU A 83 14.64 -15.91 -2.45
CA GLU A 83 16.03 -16.37 -2.59
C GLU A 83 16.87 -15.99 -1.38
N ARG A 84 16.67 -14.77 -0.84
CA ARG A 84 17.36 -14.35 0.39
C ARG A 84 17.02 -15.25 1.57
N ILE A 85 15.74 -15.57 1.73
CA ILE A 85 15.28 -16.45 2.80
C ILE A 85 15.92 -17.84 2.64
N LYS A 86 15.93 -18.38 1.42
CA LYS A 86 16.55 -19.67 1.13
C LYS A 86 18.03 -19.67 1.48
N ASN A 87 18.75 -18.61 1.11
CA ASN A 87 20.18 -18.50 1.40
C ASN A 87 20.46 -18.37 2.90
N GLU A 88 19.63 -17.61 3.61
CA GLU A 88 19.74 -17.44 5.06
C GLU A 88 19.49 -18.74 5.80
N THR A 89 18.50 -19.54 5.37
CA THR A 89 18.16 -20.80 6.02
C THR A 89 19.13 -21.91 5.66
N SER A 90 19.80 -21.85 4.50
CA SER A 90 20.73 -22.90 4.05
C SER A 90 22.12 -22.78 4.69
N THR A 91 22.44 -21.66 5.35
CA THR A 91 23.72 -21.46 6.03
C THR A 91 23.74 -22.01 7.46
N ILE A 92 22.63 -22.56 7.90
CA ILE A 92 22.51 -23.20 9.22
C ILE A 92 22.76 -24.74 9.11
#